data_e767b837ddafe8db9ab21b233979c449
#
_entry.id   e767b837ddafe8db9ab21b233979c449
#
_cell.length_a   1.000
_cell.length_b   1.000
_cell.length_c   1.000
_cell.angle_alpha   90.00
_cell.angle_beta   90.00
_cell.angle_gamma   90.00
#
_symmetry.space_group_name_H-M   'P 1'
#
loop_
_entity.id
_entity.type
_entity.pdbx_description
1 polymer ?
#
loop_
_entity_poly.entity_id
_entity_poly.type
_entity_poly.pdbx_seq_one_letter_code
_entity_poly.pdbx_strand_id
1 'polypeptide(L)'
;MKRLYGSFAVKILAFLLMTAFIAAGAASVVGLIYMSETPDFSRCDSYFETVSCRDTLRNAAQQVYDSRMMYEEWEGLDVMEDEYPYIWEGYQNGWLGNVEFRIYSPSGELILESFNAFPESEAGHVHTLTADDCVIKTYVSRDLPIGTSGISLEKMTFDFSKEFGAAFMPTAAVSVIGALACFVFIVRAAGHRRDTDEIVLNAFDRIPLDLYLCADAVLITLVMSILIELSYGPNFGMIVMFAVMAVLAVYLLCYAAFITVVTRLKYG
;
A
#
# COMPACT_ATOMS: atom_id res chain seq x y z
N MET A 1 42.40 1.16 -3.01
CA MET A 1 41.32 0.17 -2.93
C MET A 1 41.36 -0.67 -1.65
N LYS A 2 42.52 -1.23 -1.19
CA LYS A 2 42.59 -2.04 0.05
C LYS A 2 41.97 -1.36 1.30
N ARG A 3 42.15 -0.05 1.50
CA ARG A 3 41.57 0.68 2.65
C ARG A 3 40.02 0.73 2.65
N LEU A 4 39.39 0.74 1.49
CA LEU A 4 37.92 0.76 1.34
C LEU A 4 37.31 -0.60 1.70
N TYR A 5 37.91 -1.70 1.26
CA TYR A 5 37.42 -3.04 1.55
C TYR A 5 37.54 -3.41 3.04
N GLY A 6 38.52 -2.84 3.78
CA GLY A 6 38.71 -3.07 5.20
C GLY A 6 37.79 -2.24 6.11
N SER A 7 37.14 -1.20 5.58
CA SER A 7 36.33 -0.29 6.41
C SER A 7 34.95 -0.88 6.69
N PHE A 8 34.62 -1.07 7.99
CA PHE A 8 33.31 -1.54 8.44
C PHE A 8 32.17 -0.60 8.01
N ALA A 9 32.38 0.72 8.15
CA ALA A 9 31.39 1.71 7.75
C ALA A 9 31.05 1.65 6.26
N VAL A 10 32.04 1.44 5.39
CA VAL A 10 31.82 1.32 3.93
C VAL A 10 31.05 0.05 3.58
N LYS A 11 31.28 -1.05 4.32
CA LYS A 11 30.52 -2.31 4.12
C LYS A 11 29.07 -2.15 4.54
N ILE A 12 28.79 -1.51 5.68
CA ILE A 12 27.41 -1.21 6.11
C ILE A 12 26.75 -0.30 5.07
N LEU A 13 27.41 0.76 4.64
CA LEU A 13 26.87 1.67 3.64
C LEU A 13 26.53 0.94 2.33
N ALA A 14 27.41 0.07 1.85
CA ALA A 14 27.15 -0.72 0.66
C ALA A 14 25.94 -1.65 0.81
N PHE A 15 25.77 -2.23 2.00
CA PHE A 15 24.60 -3.07 2.30
C PHE A 15 23.32 -2.25 2.39
N LEU A 16 23.36 -1.07 3.03
CA LEU A 16 22.23 -0.12 3.06
C LEU A 16 21.81 0.30 1.66
N LEU A 17 22.77 0.64 0.81
CA LEU A 17 22.51 0.99 -0.59
C LEU A 17 21.93 -0.17 -1.38
N MET A 18 22.45 -1.39 -1.17
CA MET A 18 21.91 -2.59 -1.82
C MET A 18 20.44 -2.80 -1.46
N THR A 19 20.09 -2.69 -0.17
CA THR A 19 18.70 -2.84 0.28
C THR A 19 17.80 -1.73 -0.27
N ALA A 20 18.29 -0.48 -0.29
CA ALA A 20 17.57 0.64 -0.88
C ALA A 20 17.29 0.40 -2.38
N PHE A 21 18.27 -0.08 -3.12
CA PHE A 21 18.07 -0.45 -4.53
C PHE A 21 17.07 -1.60 -4.69
N ILE A 22 17.15 -2.65 -3.86
CA ILE A 22 16.21 -3.78 -3.92
C ILE A 22 14.79 -3.27 -3.63
N ALA A 23 14.61 -2.44 -2.60
CA ALA A 23 13.31 -1.87 -2.25
C ALA A 23 12.75 -0.97 -3.35
N ALA A 24 13.57 -0.08 -3.91
CA ALA A 24 13.18 0.79 -5.03
C ALA A 24 12.85 -0.01 -6.29
N GLY A 25 13.61 -1.06 -6.58
CA GLY A 25 13.35 -1.96 -7.69
C GLY A 25 12.05 -2.73 -7.52
N ALA A 26 11.80 -3.29 -6.33
CA ALA A 26 10.56 -3.99 -6.02
C ALA A 26 9.34 -3.07 -6.12
N ALA A 27 9.42 -1.86 -5.53
CA ALA A 27 8.36 -0.86 -5.63
C ALA A 27 8.07 -0.46 -7.09
N SER A 28 9.12 -0.29 -7.90
CA SER A 28 8.98 0.04 -9.32
C SER A 28 8.32 -1.10 -10.11
N VAL A 29 8.66 -2.36 -9.83
CA VAL A 29 8.03 -3.53 -10.47
C VAL A 29 6.56 -3.63 -10.08
N VAL A 30 6.23 -3.44 -8.80
CA VAL A 30 4.83 -3.41 -8.34
C VAL A 30 4.07 -2.29 -9.04
N GLY A 31 4.66 -1.09 -9.16
CA GLY A 31 4.07 0.02 -9.89
C GLY A 31 3.80 -0.31 -11.36
N LEU A 32 4.75 -0.97 -12.05
CA LEU A 32 4.57 -1.41 -13.44
C LEU A 32 3.47 -2.45 -13.60
N ILE A 33 3.40 -3.44 -12.68
CA ILE A 33 2.34 -4.45 -12.67
C ILE A 33 0.98 -3.76 -12.50
N TYR A 34 0.86 -2.88 -11.50
CA TYR A 34 -0.37 -2.14 -11.25
C TYR A 34 -0.83 -1.32 -12.47
N MET A 35 0.10 -0.59 -13.12
CA MET A 35 -0.20 0.14 -14.35
C MET A 35 -0.61 -0.77 -15.52
N SER A 36 -0.11 -1.99 -15.57
CA SER A 36 -0.52 -2.96 -16.59
C SER A 36 -1.92 -3.52 -16.37
N GLU A 37 -2.34 -3.63 -15.11
CA GLU A 37 -3.70 -4.07 -14.72
C GLU A 37 -4.73 -2.94 -14.81
N THR A 38 -4.29 -1.68 -14.77
CA THR A 38 -5.13 -0.47 -14.89
C THR A 38 -4.78 0.36 -16.13
N PRO A 39 -4.97 -0.16 -17.34
CA PRO A 39 -4.52 0.50 -18.58
C PRO A 39 -5.24 1.81 -18.87
N ASP A 40 -6.40 2.04 -18.31
CA ASP A 40 -7.15 3.28 -18.38
C ASP A 40 -6.45 4.43 -17.62
N PHE A 41 -5.67 4.14 -16.58
CA PHE A 41 -4.89 5.15 -15.86
C PHE A 41 -3.90 5.87 -16.77
N SER A 42 -3.32 5.19 -17.74
CA SER A 42 -2.42 5.81 -18.73
C SER A 42 -3.15 6.64 -19.78
N ARG A 43 -4.44 6.34 -20.06
CA ARG A 43 -5.23 6.92 -21.15
C ARG A 43 -6.09 8.10 -20.71
N CYS A 44 -6.58 8.08 -19.45
CA CYS A 44 -7.42 9.14 -18.91
C CYS A 44 -6.58 10.32 -18.43
N ASP A 45 -7.05 11.54 -18.60
CA ASP A 45 -6.40 12.74 -18.08
C ASP A 45 -6.76 13.00 -16.63
N SER A 46 -7.92 12.51 -16.17
CA SER A 46 -8.41 12.63 -14.82
C SER A 46 -8.81 11.26 -14.25
N TYR A 47 -8.63 11.06 -12.94
CA TYR A 47 -9.11 9.88 -12.22
C TYR A 47 -10.62 9.68 -12.43
N PHE A 48 -11.38 10.75 -12.47
CA PHE A 48 -12.84 10.72 -12.62
C PHE A 48 -13.33 10.17 -13.97
N GLU A 49 -12.44 10.06 -14.97
CA GLU A 49 -12.71 9.48 -16.28
C GLU A 49 -12.38 7.99 -16.34
N THR A 50 -11.75 7.44 -15.29
CA THR A 50 -11.33 6.04 -15.26
C THR A 50 -12.52 5.09 -15.15
N VAL A 51 -12.33 3.86 -15.61
CA VAL A 51 -13.31 2.78 -15.45
C VAL A 51 -13.50 2.48 -13.96
N SER A 52 -12.42 2.49 -13.18
CA SER A 52 -12.45 2.23 -11.74
C SER A 52 -13.39 3.21 -11.01
N CYS A 53 -13.26 4.52 -11.27
CA CYS A 53 -14.14 5.53 -10.68
C CYS A 53 -15.61 5.30 -11.07
N ARG A 54 -15.88 5.01 -12.35
CA ARG A 54 -17.23 4.75 -12.84
C ARG A 54 -17.84 3.49 -12.22
N ASP A 55 -17.06 2.42 -12.13
CA ASP A 55 -17.52 1.16 -11.53
C ASP A 55 -17.77 1.32 -10.03
N THR A 56 -16.95 2.08 -9.32
CA THR A 56 -17.18 2.39 -7.90
C THR A 56 -18.49 3.14 -7.72
N LEU A 57 -18.78 4.17 -8.52
CA LEU A 57 -20.04 4.91 -8.44
C LEU A 57 -21.24 4.05 -8.85
N ARG A 58 -21.09 3.20 -9.86
CA ARG A 58 -22.12 2.25 -10.27
C ARG A 58 -22.45 1.26 -9.16
N ASN A 59 -21.43 0.67 -8.55
CA ASN A 59 -21.60 -0.27 -7.45
C ASN A 59 -22.25 0.41 -6.23
N ALA A 60 -21.86 1.65 -5.93
CA ALA A 60 -22.48 2.44 -4.88
C ALA A 60 -23.97 2.69 -5.17
N ALA A 61 -24.33 3.04 -6.41
CA ALA A 61 -25.73 3.24 -6.80
C ALA A 61 -26.55 1.94 -6.65
N GLN A 62 -25.96 0.80 -7.02
CA GLN A 62 -26.60 -0.49 -6.84
C GLN A 62 -26.79 -0.84 -5.38
N GLN A 63 -25.78 -0.62 -4.54
CA GLN A 63 -25.87 -0.85 -3.09
C GLN A 63 -26.96 0.02 -2.44
N VAL A 64 -27.05 1.29 -2.81
CA VAL A 64 -28.11 2.19 -2.32
C VAL A 64 -29.50 1.67 -2.75
N TYR A 65 -29.64 1.25 -3.98
CA TYR A 65 -30.89 0.67 -4.49
C TYR A 65 -31.28 -0.60 -3.74
N ASP A 66 -30.36 -1.56 -3.64
CA ASP A 66 -30.61 -2.84 -2.98
C ASP A 66 -30.95 -2.64 -1.48
N SER A 67 -30.26 -1.71 -0.81
CA SER A 67 -30.52 -1.39 0.60
C SER A 67 -31.87 -0.73 0.79
N ARG A 68 -32.29 0.15 -0.13
CA ARG A 68 -33.61 0.76 -0.12
C ARG A 68 -34.71 -0.29 -0.34
N MET A 69 -34.56 -1.17 -1.32
CA MET A 69 -35.53 -2.23 -1.62
C MET A 69 -35.69 -3.18 -0.42
N MET A 70 -34.58 -3.55 0.22
CA MET A 70 -34.64 -4.32 1.46
C MET A 70 -35.40 -3.60 2.57
N TYR A 71 -35.11 -2.33 2.76
CA TYR A 71 -35.79 -1.53 3.79
C TYR A 71 -37.31 -1.47 3.54
N GLU A 72 -37.75 -1.19 2.29
CA GLU A 72 -39.17 -1.13 1.93
C GLU A 72 -39.87 -2.49 2.05
N GLU A 73 -39.19 -3.60 1.75
CA GLU A 73 -39.73 -4.96 1.90
C GLU A 73 -39.91 -5.34 3.38
N TRP A 74 -39.06 -4.83 4.26
CA TRP A 74 -38.99 -5.21 5.65
C TRP A 74 -39.73 -4.25 6.60
N GLU A 75 -40.07 -3.05 6.15
CA GLU A 75 -40.87 -2.07 6.91
C GLU A 75 -42.26 -2.62 7.32
N GLY A 76 -42.72 -3.71 6.70
CA GLY A 76 -43.96 -4.44 7.02
C GLY A 76 -43.78 -5.70 7.88
N LEU A 77 -42.56 -6.07 8.27
CA LEU A 77 -42.29 -7.31 8.99
C LEU A 77 -41.78 -6.99 10.41
N ASP A 78 -42.60 -7.32 11.43
CA ASP A 78 -42.36 -7.11 12.88
C ASP A 78 -41.03 -7.74 13.42
N VAL A 79 -40.17 -8.30 12.58
CA VAL A 79 -39.11 -9.22 13.00
C VAL A 79 -37.73 -8.55 13.14
N MET A 80 -37.51 -7.33 12.62
CA MET A 80 -36.18 -6.69 12.67
C MET A 80 -36.22 -5.15 12.83
N GLU A 81 -37.01 -4.66 13.78
CA GLU A 81 -37.07 -3.23 14.08
C GLU A 81 -35.73 -2.60 14.52
N ASP A 82 -34.76 -3.41 14.99
CA ASP A 82 -33.56 -2.90 15.66
C ASP A 82 -32.30 -2.81 14.76
N GLU A 83 -32.13 -3.60 13.71
CA GLU A 83 -30.87 -3.65 12.95
C GLU A 83 -30.89 -2.90 11.59
N TYR A 84 -32.01 -2.87 10.88
CA TYR A 84 -32.10 -2.32 9.53
C TYR A 84 -32.11 -0.79 9.44
N PRO A 85 -32.74 -0.04 10.37
CA PRO A 85 -32.58 1.41 10.41
C PRO A 85 -31.11 1.84 10.43
N TYR A 86 -30.24 1.12 11.15
CA TYR A 86 -28.82 1.44 11.26
C TYR A 86 -28.05 1.28 9.93
N ILE A 87 -28.39 0.29 9.12
CA ILE A 87 -27.75 0.09 7.81
C ILE A 87 -28.12 1.24 6.88
N TRP A 88 -29.42 1.57 6.82
CA TRP A 88 -29.91 2.66 6.00
C TRP A 88 -29.39 4.03 6.46
N GLU A 89 -29.46 4.29 7.75
CA GLU A 89 -28.85 5.47 8.38
C GLU A 89 -27.32 5.51 8.13
N GLY A 90 -26.65 4.36 8.13
CA GLY A 90 -25.24 4.25 7.81
C GLY A 90 -24.92 4.75 6.41
N TYR A 91 -25.71 4.39 5.39
CA TYR A 91 -25.53 4.90 4.04
C TYR A 91 -25.80 6.42 3.98
N GLN A 92 -26.82 6.92 4.65
CA GLN A 92 -27.09 8.35 4.76
C GLN A 92 -25.95 9.13 5.44
N ASN A 93 -25.30 8.52 6.42
CA ASN A 93 -24.22 9.11 7.23
C ASN A 93 -22.82 8.84 6.68
N GLY A 94 -22.67 8.38 5.43
CA GLY A 94 -21.39 8.32 4.75
C GLY A 94 -20.66 6.97 4.79
N TRP A 95 -21.37 5.85 4.96
CA TRP A 95 -20.77 4.49 4.83
C TRP A 95 -20.15 4.24 3.43
N LEU A 96 -20.61 4.98 2.43
CA LEU A 96 -20.01 4.95 1.09
C LEU A 96 -18.69 5.75 1.02
N GLY A 97 -18.22 6.27 2.15
CA GLY A 97 -17.01 7.08 2.21
C GLY A 97 -17.17 8.43 1.51
N ASN A 98 -16.40 8.67 0.45
CA ASN A 98 -16.45 9.92 -0.32
C ASN A 98 -17.47 9.88 -1.49
N VAL A 99 -18.35 8.90 -1.52
CA VAL A 99 -19.42 8.80 -2.51
C VAL A 99 -20.71 9.26 -1.88
N GLU A 100 -21.29 10.28 -2.48
CA GLU A 100 -22.58 10.83 -2.09
C GLU A 100 -23.67 10.36 -3.03
N PHE A 101 -24.94 10.38 -2.60
CA PHE A 101 -26.06 9.98 -3.45
C PHE A 101 -27.28 10.87 -3.30
N ARG A 102 -28.12 10.86 -4.32
CA ARG A 102 -29.47 11.41 -4.34
C ARG A 102 -30.43 10.45 -4.99
N ILE A 103 -31.60 10.30 -4.39
CA ILE A 103 -32.71 9.48 -4.90
C ILE A 103 -33.84 10.42 -5.34
N TYR A 104 -34.25 10.25 -6.56
CA TYR A 104 -35.37 11.00 -7.15
C TYR A 104 -36.52 10.05 -7.48
N SER A 105 -37.74 10.55 -7.40
CA SER A 105 -38.91 9.88 -7.98
C SER A 105 -38.82 9.82 -9.50
N PRO A 106 -39.59 8.96 -10.18
CA PRO A 106 -39.67 8.96 -11.64
C PRO A 106 -40.14 10.31 -12.21
N SER A 107 -40.87 11.12 -11.42
CA SER A 107 -41.26 12.48 -11.78
C SER A 107 -40.16 13.53 -11.64
N GLY A 108 -39.00 13.15 -11.09
CA GLY A 108 -37.84 14.03 -10.86
C GLY A 108 -37.85 14.79 -9.53
N GLU A 109 -38.78 14.47 -8.62
CA GLU A 109 -38.80 15.04 -7.29
C GLU A 109 -37.73 14.37 -6.40
N LEU A 110 -36.95 15.15 -5.64
CA LEU A 110 -35.97 14.64 -4.70
C LEU A 110 -36.67 13.94 -3.52
N ILE A 111 -36.41 12.65 -3.35
CA ILE A 111 -36.94 11.83 -2.26
C ILE A 111 -35.98 11.88 -1.07
N LEU A 112 -34.67 11.66 -1.34
CA LEU A 112 -33.66 11.54 -0.31
C LEU A 112 -32.29 11.97 -0.84
N GLU A 113 -31.46 12.50 0.04
CA GLU A 113 -30.04 12.76 -0.23
C GLU A 113 -29.17 12.33 0.96
N SER A 114 -27.92 11.98 0.68
CA SER A 114 -26.92 11.71 1.72
C SER A 114 -26.62 12.97 2.53
N PHE A 115 -26.20 12.78 3.79
CA PHE A 115 -26.01 13.89 4.73
C PHE A 115 -24.98 14.94 4.31
N ASN A 116 -23.92 14.50 3.61
CA ASN A 116 -22.84 15.37 3.13
C ASN A 116 -23.00 15.79 1.66
N ALA A 117 -24.22 15.71 1.11
CA ALA A 117 -24.46 16.02 -0.29
C ALA A 117 -24.01 17.45 -0.64
N PHE A 118 -23.24 17.57 -1.71
CA PHE A 118 -22.77 18.83 -2.28
C PHE A 118 -23.39 19.07 -3.67
N PRO A 119 -23.29 20.27 -4.23
CA PRO A 119 -23.85 20.57 -5.55
C PRO A 119 -23.23 19.67 -6.66
N GLU A 120 -24.05 19.17 -7.58
CA GLU A 120 -23.58 18.37 -8.73
C GLU A 120 -22.51 19.10 -9.57
N SER A 121 -22.49 20.43 -9.56
CA SER A 121 -21.48 21.25 -10.24
C SER A 121 -20.05 21.06 -9.68
N GLU A 122 -19.94 20.61 -8.44
CA GLU A 122 -18.67 20.31 -7.76
C GLU A 122 -18.27 18.83 -7.91
N ALA A 123 -19.12 18.02 -8.53
CA ALA A 123 -18.82 16.62 -8.79
C ALA A 123 -17.70 16.44 -9.82
N GLY A 124 -16.80 15.51 -9.53
CA GLY A 124 -15.79 15.04 -10.49
C GLY A 124 -16.41 14.10 -11.52
N HIS A 125 -17.32 13.25 -11.07
CA HIS A 125 -18.13 12.36 -11.92
C HIS A 125 -19.48 12.09 -11.27
N VAL A 126 -20.49 11.84 -12.11
CA VAL A 126 -21.85 11.48 -11.69
C VAL A 126 -22.25 10.21 -12.42
N HIS A 127 -22.74 9.22 -11.70
CA HIS A 127 -23.37 8.03 -12.27
C HIS A 127 -24.88 8.05 -11.98
N THR A 128 -25.67 7.63 -12.93
CA THR A 128 -27.14 7.59 -12.79
C THR A 128 -27.62 6.15 -13.01
N LEU A 129 -28.26 5.59 -12.00
CA LEU A 129 -28.99 4.34 -12.06
C LEU A 129 -30.50 4.67 -12.17
N THR A 130 -31.15 4.18 -13.20
CA THR A 130 -32.61 4.32 -13.38
C THR A 130 -33.26 2.98 -13.15
N ALA A 131 -34.14 2.94 -12.16
CA ALA A 131 -35.02 1.82 -11.85
C ALA A 131 -36.49 2.20 -12.14
N ASP A 132 -37.41 1.24 -12.03
CA ASP A 132 -38.82 1.47 -12.37
C ASP A 132 -39.48 2.47 -11.42
N ASP A 133 -39.04 2.52 -10.17
CA ASP A 133 -39.63 3.29 -9.07
C ASP A 133 -38.80 4.53 -8.67
N CYS A 134 -37.53 4.60 -9.07
CA CYS A 134 -36.67 5.71 -8.69
C CYS A 134 -35.49 5.92 -9.65
N VAL A 135 -34.87 7.09 -9.54
CA VAL A 135 -33.61 7.44 -10.17
C VAL A 135 -32.58 7.74 -9.09
N ILE A 136 -31.50 6.97 -9.05
CA ILE A 136 -30.43 7.15 -8.08
C ILE A 136 -29.23 7.77 -8.80
N LYS A 137 -28.78 8.92 -8.31
CA LYS A 137 -27.54 9.54 -8.74
C LYS A 137 -26.49 9.38 -7.65
N THR A 138 -25.36 8.79 -7.99
CA THR A 138 -24.16 8.74 -7.15
C THR A 138 -23.08 9.62 -7.74
N TYR A 139 -22.35 10.32 -6.87
CA TYR A 139 -21.33 11.27 -7.29
C TYR A 139 -20.22 11.39 -6.26
N VAL A 140 -19.07 11.85 -6.74
CA VAL A 140 -17.86 12.04 -5.94
C VAL A 140 -17.35 13.46 -6.14
N SER A 141 -16.92 14.11 -5.06
CA SER A 141 -16.35 15.45 -5.13
C SER A 141 -15.05 15.48 -5.93
N ARG A 142 -14.83 16.59 -6.67
CA ARG A 142 -13.52 16.85 -7.30
C ARG A 142 -12.41 16.99 -6.27
N ASP A 143 -12.73 17.65 -5.15
CA ASP A 143 -11.82 17.83 -4.03
C ASP A 143 -12.05 16.70 -3.02
N LEU A 144 -11.62 15.47 -3.41
CA LEU A 144 -11.65 14.34 -2.51
C LEU A 144 -10.81 14.65 -1.27
N PRO A 145 -11.42 14.69 -0.08
CA PRO A 145 -10.64 14.85 1.12
C PRO A 145 -9.66 13.68 1.25
N ILE A 146 -8.43 13.98 1.66
CA ILE A 146 -7.42 12.95 1.95
C ILE A 146 -7.97 12.12 3.11
N GLY A 147 -8.46 10.93 2.81
CA GLY A 147 -9.09 10.02 3.75
C GLY A 147 -8.73 8.57 3.47
N THR A 148 -9.16 7.71 4.37
CA THR A 148 -8.95 6.24 4.28
C THR A 148 -9.98 5.55 3.38
N SER A 149 -10.80 6.28 2.64
CA SER A 149 -11.77 5.68 1.71
C SER A 149 -11.07 5.09 0.49
N GLY A 150 -11.58 3.98 -0.02
CA GLY A 150 -11.03 3.28 -1.18
C GLY A 150 -10.84 4.22 -2.39
N ILE A 151 -11.82 5.07 -2.66
CA ILE A 151 -11.78 6.01 -3.80
C ILE A 151 -10.70 7.09 -3.66
N SER A 152 -10.42 7.56 -2.44
CA SER A 152 -9.33 8.50 -2.17
C SER A 152 -7.96 7.85 -2.41
N LEU A 153 -7.82 6.60 -2.01
CA LEU A 153 -6.59 5.83 -2.19
C LEU A 153 -6.35 5.54 -3.67
N GLU A 154 -7.38 5.18 -4.42
CA GLU A 154 -7.30 4.96 -5.86
C GLU A 154 -6.93 6.24 -6.61
N LYS A 155 -7.54 7.37 -6.26
CA LYS A 155 -7.16 8.67 -6.83
C LYS A 155 -5.71 9.02 -6.54
N MET A 156 -5.26 8.84 -5.31
CA MET A 156 -3.85 9.07 -4.94
C MET A 156 -2.91 8.17 -5.76
N THR A 157 -3.29 6.91 -5.98
CA THR A 157 -2.51 5.97 -6.79
C THR A 157 -2.50 6.38 -8.27
N PHE A 158 -3.64 6.85 -8.79
CA PHE A 158 -3.74 7.40 -10.13
C PHE A 158 -2.80 8.62 -10.31
N ASP A 159 -2.90 9.61 -9.41
CA ASP A 159 -2.08 10.83 -9.45
C ASP A 159 -0.59 10.47 -9.37
N PHE A 160 -0.21 9.55 -8.47
CA PHE A 160 1.16 9.05 -8.36
C PHE A 160 1.62 8.33 -9.64
N SER A 161 0.77 7.51 -10.25
CA SER A 161 1.07 6.80 -11.49
C SER A 161 1.24 7.78 -12.67
N LYS A 162 0.48 8.85 -12.72
CA LYS A 162 0.62 9.91 -13.73
C LYS A 162 1.95 10.67 -13.57
N GLU A 163 2.32 10.99 -12.34
CA GLU A 163 3.53 11.76 -12.07
C GLU A 163 4.80 10.93 -12.23
N PHE A 164 4.81 9.70 -11.72
CA PHE A 164 6.01 8.87 -11.61
C PHE A 164 6.03 7.66 -12.53
N GLY A 165 4.95 7.34 -13.24
CA GLY A 165 4.82 6.12 -14.04
C GLY A 165 5.93 5.95 -15.07
N ALA A 166 6.34 7.03 -15.74
CA ALA A 166 7.44 7.01 -16.71
C ALA A 166 8.81 6.70 -16.05
N ALA A 167 8.94 6.94 -14.74
CA ALA A 167 10.17 6.68 -14.01
C ALA A 167 10.32 5.24 -13.51
N PHE A 168 9.22 4.44 -13.45
CA PHE A 168 9.29 3.09 -12.88
C PHE A 168 10.25 2.18 -13.65
N MET A 169 10.19 2.17 -14.98
CA MET A 169 11.07 1.31 -15.78
C MET A 169 12.56 1.68 -15.62
N PRO A 170 12.99 2.94 -15.80
CA PRO A 170 14.38 3.30 -15.58
C PRO A 170 14.82 3.10 -14.13
N THR A 171 13.95 3.38 -13.14
CA THR A 171 14.26 3.13 -11.73
C THR A 171 14.46 1.64 -11.45
N ALA A 172 13.62 0.76 -11.98
CA ALA A 172 13.82 -0.69 -11.86
C ALA A 172 15.16 -1.13 -12.45
N ALA A 173 15.53 -0.66 -13.65
CA ALA A 173 16.80 -0.99 -14.30
C ALA A 173 18.01 -0.49 -13.50
N VAL A 174 18.00 0.76 -13.05
CA VAL A 174 19.07 1.35 -12.21
C VAL A 174 19.17 0.61 -10.89
N SER A 175 18.05 0.22 -10.30
CA SER A 175 17.99 -0.52 -9.04
C SER A 175 18.66 -1.90 -9.16
N VAL A 176 18.39 -2.64 -10.22
CA VAL A 176 19.05 -3.95 -10.48
C VAL A 176 20.56 -3.79 -10.62
N ILE A 177 21.00 -2.82 -11.43
CA ILE A 177 22.43 -2.57 -11.64
C ILE A 177 23.10 -2.12 -10.34
N GLY A 178 22.47 -1.21 -9.59
CA GLY A 178 22.97 -0.71 -8.30
C GLY A 178 23.07 -1.80 -7.25
N ALA A 179 22.03 -2.63 -7.13
CA ALA A 179 22.02 -3.78 -6.20
C ALA A 179 23.14 -4.77 -6.54
N LEU A 180 23.32 -5.13 -7.82
CA LEU A 180 24.37 -6.02 -8.27
C LEU A 180 25.78 -5.44 -8.00
N ALA A 181 25.97 -4.14 -8.24
CA ALA A 181 27.24 -3.48 -7.96
C ALA A 181 27.57 -3.50 -6.46
N CYS A 182 26.59 -3.20 -5.61
CA CYS A 182 26.75 -3.28 -4.16
C CYS A 182 27.01 -4.72 -3.70
N PHE A 183 26.30 -5.70 -4.24
CA PHE A 183 26.50 -7.12 -3.97
C PHE A 183 27.94 -7.56 -4.30
N VAL A 184 28.42 -7.27 -5.51
CA VAL A 184 29.80 -7.59 -5.94
C VAL A 184 30.83 -6.91 -5.03
N PHE A 185 30.58 -5.65 -4.62
CA PHE A 185 31.44 -4.97 -3.68
C PHE A 185 31.50 -5.69 -2.32
N ILE A 186 30.35 -6.04 -1.74
CA ILE A 186 30.25 -6.73 -0.44
C ILE A 186 30.96 -8.09 -0.50
N VAL A 187 30.71 -8.88 -1.57
CA VAL A 187 31.38 -10.17 -1.76
C VAL A 187 32.90 -10.02 -1.83
N ARG A 188 33.41 -9.00 -2.53
CA ARG A 188 34.83 -8.72 -2.57
C ARG A 188 35.41 -8.22 -1.25
N ALA A 189 34.65 -7.43 -0.50
CA ALA A 189 35.06 -6.84 0.77
C ALA A 189 34.94 -7.81 1.96
N ALA A 190 34.21 -8.93 1.80
CA ALA A 190 34.04 -9.93 2.85
C ALA A 190 35.40 -10.54 3.25
N GLY A 191 35.60 -10.68 4.57
CA GLY A 191 36.83 -11.23 5.15
C GLY A 191 38.01 -10.25 5.25
N HIS A 192 37.97 -9.09 4.57
CA HIS A 192 39.06 -8.12 4.66
C HIS A 192 38.91 -7.20 5.88
N ARG A 193 40.00 -7.00 6.62
CA ARG A 193 40.10 -6.07 7.75
C ARG A 193 41.05 -4.92 7.41
N ARG A 194 40.89 -3.78 8.10
CA ARG A 194 41.62 -2.53 7.77
C ARG A 194 43.13 -2.64 7.99
N ASP A 195 43.54 -3.43 8.98
CA ASP A 195 44.89 -3.36 9.54
C ASP A 195 45.71 -4.66 9.30
N THR A 196 45.10 -5.68 8.68
CA THR A 196 45.79 -6.96 8.42
C THR A 196 45.46 -7.47 7.00
N ASP A 197 46.48 -8.02 6.31
CA ASP A 197 46.25 -8.76 5.03
C ASP A 197 45.69 -10.17 5.30
N GLU A 198 45.52 -10.54 6.59
CA GLU A 198 44.98 -11.85 6.97
C GLU A 198 43.47 -11.80 7.07
N ILE A 199 42.83 -12.90 6.70
CA ILE A 199 41.41 -13.12 6.84
C ILE A 199 41.13 -13.47 8.28
N VAL A 200 40.44 -12.56 8.99
CA VAL A 200 40.05 -12.76 10.40
C VAL A 200 38.59 -13.10 10.47
N LEU A 201 38.30 -14.36 10.84
CA LEU A 201 36.93 -14.79 11.18
C LEU A 201 36.52 -14.16 12.50
N ASN A 202 35.35 -13.52 12.51
CA ASN A 202 34.75 -12.92 13.70
C ASN A 202 34.04 -13.99 14.56
N ALA A 203 33.71 -13.66 15.80
CA ALA A 203 32.93 -14.54 16.68
C ALA A 203 31.59 -14.95 16.05
N PHE A 204 30.97 -14.05 15.27
CA PHE A 204 29.73 -14.30 14.51
C PHE A 204 29.90 -15.37 13.43
N ASP A 205 31.08 -15.53 12.85
CA ASP A 205 31.35 -16.57 11.84
C ASP A 205 31.34 -17.99 12.44
N ARG A 206 31.36 -18.11 13.78
CA ARG A 206 31.29 -19.39 14.51
C ARG A 206 29.86 -19.85 14.78
N ILE A 207 28.88 -18.95 14.65
CA ILE A 207 27.46 -19.28 14.88
C ILE A 207 26.93 -20.07 13.69
N PRO A 208 26.26 -21.21 13.88
CA PRO A 208 25.66 -21.98 12.79
C PRO A 208 24.72 -21.11 11.93
N LEU A 209 24.79 -21.27 10.60
CA LEU A 209 23.95 -20.51 9.68
C LEU A 209 22.46 -20.70 9.96
N ASP A 210 22.07 -21.93 10.32
CA ASP A 210 20.69 -22.30 10.65
C ASP A 210 20.15 -21.47 11.81
N LEU A 211 21.01 -21.14 12.79
CA LEU A 211 20.61 -20.32 13.94
C LEU A 211 20.31 -18.86 13.52
N TYR A 212 21.07 -18.32 12.56
CA TYR A 212 20.78 -17.00 11.99
C TYR A 212 19.47 -16.99 11.24
N LEU A 213 19.24 -17.99 10.38
CA LEU A 213 18.00 -18.10 9.61
C LEU A 213 16.78 -18.28 10.51
N CYS A 214 16.90 -19.07 11.59
CA CYS A 214 15.86 -19.22 12.59
C CYS A 214 15.58 -17.89 13.33
N ALA A 215 16.63 -17.18 13.75
CA ALA A 215 16.49 -15.88 14.42
C ALA A 215 15.83 -14.83 13.51
N ASP A 216 16.24 -14.77 12.24
CA ASP A 216 15.64 -13.87 11.25
C ASP A 216 14.16 -14.22 11.00
N ALA A 217 13.83 -15.50 10.85
CA ALA A 217 12.45 -15.94 10.65
C ALA A 217 11.56 -15.60 11.84
N VAL A 218 12.02 -15.85 13.08
CA VAL A 218 11.29 -15.50 14.31
C VAL A 218 11.11 -13.98 14.40
N LEU A 219 12.15 -13.20 14.11
CA LEU A 219 12.08 -11.75 14.20
C LEU A 219 11.16 -11.15 13.15
N ILE A 220 11.21 -11.64 11.89
CA ILE A 220 10.30 -11.21 10.82
C ILE A 220 8.85 -11.52 11.21
N THR A 221 8.58 -12.73 11.71
CA THR A 221 7.22 -13.13 12.13
C THR A 221 6.71 -12.23 13.26
N LEU A 222 7.56 -11.95 14.25
CA LEU A 222 7.22 -11.08 15.39
C LEU A 222 6.95 -9.64 14.95
N VAL A 223 7.76 -9.10 14.04
CA VAL A 223 7.57 -7.76 13.46
C VAL A 223 6.26 -7.71 12.67
N MET A 224 5.99 -8.68 11.83
CA MET A 224 4.75 -8.74 11.05
C MET A 224 3.52 -8.86 11.94
N SER A 225 3.57 -9.68 12.99
CA SER A 225 2.46 -9.81 13.97
C SER A 225 2.20 -8.48 14.69
N ILE A 226 3.25 -7.80 15.15
CA ILE A 226 3.13 -6.50 15.79
C ILE A 226 2.55 -5.46 14.81
N LEU A 227 3.01 -5.40 13.58
CA LEU A 227 2.50 -4.46 12.57
C LEU A 227 1.02 -4.68 12.26
N ILE A 228 0.58 -5.95 12.17
CA ILE A 228 -0.81 -6.31 11.94
C ILE A 228 -1.68 -5.86 13.13
N GLU A 229 -1.27 -6.18 14.36
CA GLU A 229 -2.05 -5.86 15.57
C GLU A 229 -2.14 -4.35 15.81
N LEU A 230 -1.08 -3.62 15.47
CA LEU A 230 -0.99 -2.18 15.64
C LEU A 230 -1.71 -1.39 14.53
N SER A 231 -1.99 -2.00 13.36
CA SER A 231 -2.78 -1.36 12.30
C SER A 231 -4.24 -1.09 12.72
N TYR A 232 -4.69 -1.74 13.80
CA TYR A 232 -6.04 -1.57 14.37
C TYR A 232 -6.14 -0.60 15.55
N GLY A 233 -5.03 0.04 15.99
CA GLY A 233 -4.98 0.84 17.23
C GLY A 233 -4.81 2.36 17.04
N PRO A 234 -5.21 3.17 18.06
CA PRO A 234 -5.18 4.65 17.99
C PRO A 234 -3.78 5.29 18.15
N ASN A 235 -2.73 4.54 18.43
CA ASN A 235 -1.39 5.04 18.77
C ASN A 235 -0.37 5.02 17.63
N PHE A 236 -0.73 5.56 16.47
CA PHE A 236 0.06 5.51 15.24
C PHE A 236 1.54 5.95 15.38
N GLY A 237 1.84 6.96 16.20
CA GLY A 237 3.21 7.47 16.36
C GLY A 237 4.19 6.51 17.05
N MET A 238 3.75 5.85 18.15
CA MET A 238 4.55 4.81 18.82
C MET A 238 4.74 3.58 17.94
N ILE A 239 3.74 3.24 17.16
CA ILE A 239 3.71 2.14 16.21
C ILE A 239 4.82 2.29 15.17
N VAL A 240 4.90 3.46 14.54
CA VAL A 240 5.90 3.76 13.52
C VAL A 240 7.32 3.66 14.13
N MET A 241 7.51 4.14 15.34
CA MET A 241 8.82 4.06 16.03
C MET A 241 9.23 2.62 16.30
N PHE A 242 8.34 1.77 16.83
CA PHE A 242 8.63 0.35 17.06
C PHE A 242 8.84 -0.41 15.76
N ALA A 243 8.06 -0.13 14.71
CA ALA A 243 8.23 -0.72 13.40
C ALA A 243 9.61 -0.39 12.80
N VAL A 244 10.04 0.87 12.88
CA VAL A 244 11.37 1.28 12.40
C VAL A 244 12.49 0.58 13.19
N MET A 245 12.39 0.51 14.51
CA MET A 245 13.39 -0.19 15.34
C MET A 245 13.44 -1.69 15.02
N ALA A 246 12.31 -2.33 14.83
CA ALA A 246 12.23 -3.74 14.48
C ALA A 246 12.80 -4.03 13.08
N VAL A 247 12.47 -3.22 12.09
CA VAL A 247 13.04 -3.31 10.73
C VAL A 247 14.55 -3.13 10.78
N LEU A 248 15.05 -2.21 11.59
CA LEU A 248 16.50 -1.97 11.75
C LEU A 248 17.21 -3.17 12.40
N ALA A 249 16.58 -3.84 13.37
CA ALA A 249 17.10 -5.04 13.99
C ALA A 249 17.15 -6.23 13.03
N VAL A 250 16.05 -6.50 12.28
CA VAL A 250 16.01 -7.51 11.20
C VAL A 250 17.11 -7.22 10.18
N TYR A 251 17.25 -5.97 9.79
CA TYR A 251 18.25 -5.57 8.81
C TYR A 251 19.67 -5.88 9.27
N LEU A 252 20.02 -5.59 10.52
CA LEU A 252 21.33 -5.88 11.07
C LEU A 252 21.61 -7.39 11.17
N LEU A 253 20.61 -8.20 11.49
CA LEU A 253 20.71 -9.65 11.53
C LEU A 253 20.90 -10.25 10.13
N CYS A 254 20.09 -9.84 9.15
CA CYS A 254 20.26 -10.24 7.76
C CYS A 254 21.64 -9.86 7.22
N TYR A 255 22.15 -8.68 7.59
CA TYR A 255 23.51 -8.27 7.23
C TYR A 255 24.56 -9.20 7.84
N ALA A 256 24.47 -9.53 9.13
CA ALA A 256 25.39 -10.40 9.83
C ALA A 256 25.37 -11.81 9.20
N ALA A 257 24.18 -12.37 8.95
CA ALA A 257 23.99 -13.66 8.29
C ALA A 257 24.61 -13.68 6.88
N PHE A 258 24.32 -12.65 6.09
CA PHE A 258 24.84 -12.51 4.73
C PHE A 258 26.37 -12.47 4.70
N ILE A 259 27.00 -11.63 5.54
CA ILE A 259 28.46 -11.55 5.62
C ILE A 259 29.07 -12.88 6.07
N THR A 260 28.45 -13.57 7.03
CA THR A 260 28.89 -14.88 7.51
C THR A 260 28.84 -15.92 6.38
N VAL A 261 27.74 -15.98 5.62
CA VAL A 261 27.61 -16.89 4.47
C VAL A 261 28.69 -16.62 3.43
N VAL A 262 28.84 -15.34 3.04
CA VAL A 262 29.82 -14.96 2.00
C VAL A 262 31.27 -15.27 2.45
N THR A 263 31.56 -14.99 3.72
CA THR A 263 32.90 -15.28 4.28
C THR A 263 33.16 -16.78 4.28
N ARG A 264 32.19 -17.62 4.66
CA ARG A 264 32.33 -19.10 4.63
C ARG A 264 32.47 -19.64 3.22
N LEU A 265 31.63 -19.18 2.27
CA LEU A 265 31.71 -19.60 0.86
C LEU A 265 33.04 -19.23 0.20
N LYS A 266 33.67 -18.15 0.65
CA LYS A 266 34.89 -17.64 0.08
C LYS A 266 36.16 -18.28 0.68
N TYR A 267 36.10 -18.67 1.96
CA TYR A 267 37.30 -19.06 2.75
C TYR A 267 37.12 -20.36 3.56
N GLY A 268 35.96 -20.99 3.55
CA GLY A 268 35.69 -22.32 4.09
C GLY A 268 35.88 -23.37 3.01
#